data_62d59253530afbd47a6e7397021119bb
#
_entry.id   62d59253530afbd47a6e7397021119bb
#
_cell.length_a   1.000
_cell.length_b   1.000
_cell.length_c   1.000
_cell.angle_alpha   90.00
_cell.angle_beta   90.00
_cell.angle_gamma   90.00
#
_symmetry.space_group_name_H-M   'P 1'
#
loop_
_entity.id
_entity.type
_entity.pdbx_description
1 polymer ?
#
loop_
_entity_poly.entity_id
_entity_poly.type
_entity_poly.pdbx_seq_one_letter_code
_entity_poly.pdbx_strand_id
1 'polypeptide(L)'
;MYFLGIDLGSSSVKLSVFDAEKGITVCAVTAPEFEMDIIAPVFGWAEQDPNSWWQYVKNGIQTLSNKHHIDLKKIVGIGIAYQMHGLVLIDENLNPVRSSIIWCDSRAAAIGNEIYDRMGHEYCQQQILGSPGNFTASKLKWV
;
A
#
# COMPACT_ATOMS: atom_id res chain seq x y z
N MET A 1 27.43 0.18 1.87
CA MET A 1 26.29 -0.37 2.66
C MET A 1 24.99 0.16 2.08
N TYR A 2 24.08 -0.73 1.66
CA TYR A 2 22.84 -0.34 0.97
C TYR A 2 21.60 -0.53 1.83
N PHE A 3 20.65 0.38 1.69
CA PHE A 3 19.28 0.24 2.18
C PHE A 3 18.32 0.19 1.00
N LEU A 4 17.29 -0.67 1.08
CA LEU A 4 16.23 -0.77 0.10
C LEU A 4 14.97 -0.05 0.63
N GLY A 5 14.53 0.98 -0.07
CA GLY A 5 13.21 1.59 0.15
C GLY A 5 12.19 0.96 -0.79
N ILE A 6 11.02 0.61 -0.27
CA ILE A 6 9.87 0.12 -1.05
C ILE A 6 8.70 1.04 -0.76
N ASP A 7 8.10 1.63 -1.80
CA ASP A 7 6.86 2.39 -1.72
C ASP A 7 5.76 1.63 -2.46
N LEU A 8 4.81 1.08 -1.69
CA LEU A 8 3.67 0.31 -2.19
C LEU A 8 2.49 1.26 -2.41
N GLY A 9 2.44 1.89 -3.57
CA GLY A 9 1.33 2.76 -3.98
C GLY A 9 0.19 1.99 -4.63
N SER A 10 -0.89 2.66 -4.99
CA SER A 10 -2.03 2.08 -5.70
C SER A 10 -1.84 2.05 -7.22
N SER A 11 -1.00 2.90 -7.79
CA SER A 11 -0.70 2.88 -9.22
C SER A 11 0.58 2.11 -9.56
N SER A 12 1.51 1.99 -8.62
CA SER A 12 2.79 1.29 -8.84
C SER A 12 3.50 1.00 -7.52
N VAL A 13 4.40 0.03 -7.57
CA VAL A 13 5.41 -0.22 -6.54
C VAL A 13 6.72 0.43 -6.99
N LYS A 14 7.30 1.27 -6.13
CA LYS A 14 8.59 1.91 -6.38
C LYS A 14 9.63 1.33 -5.44
N LEU A 15 10.80 1.02 -5.96
CA LEU A 15 11.93 0.55 -5.16
C LEU A 15 13.12 1.46 -5.40
N SER A 16 13.82 1.82 -4.33
CA SER A 16 15.03 2.64 -4.41
C SER A 16 16.15 2.03 -3.56
N VAL A 17 17.38 2.12 -4.06
CA VAL A 17 18.57 1.69 -3.34
C VAL A 17 19.34 2.92 -2.89
N PHE A 18 19.54 3.06 -1.59
CA PHE A 18 20.27 4.14 -0.98
C PHE A 18 21.64 3.65 -0.47
N ASP A 19 22.70 4.35 -0.87
CA ASP A 19 24.04 4.12 -0.34
C ASP A 19 24.29 5.04 0.87
N ALA A 20 24.29 4.46 2.07
CA ALA A 20 24.46 5.21 3.31
C ALA A 20 25.86 5.78 3.50
N GLU A 21 26.87 5.22 2.86
CA GLU A 21 28.24 5.74 2.94
C GLU A 21 28.42 7.00 2.09
N LYS A 22 27.77 7.03 0.95
CA LYS A 22 27.81 8.16 0.01
C LYS A 22 26.70 9.17 0.23
N GLY A 23 25.63 8.81 0.96
CA GLY A 23 24.45 9.65 1.18
C GLY A 23 23.61 9.88 -0.07
N ILE A 24 23.58 8.94 -1.02
CA ILE A 24 22.89 9.09 -2.31
C ILE A 24 21.98 7.92 -2.63
N THR A 25 20.92 8.19 -3.41
CA THR A 25 20.15 7.14 -4.10
C THR A 25 20.95 6.65 -5.32
N VAL A 26 21.31 5.37 -5.30
CA VAL A 26 22.10 4.72 -6.38
C VAL A 26 21.24 4.47 -7.61
N CYS A 27 20.04 3.96 -7.42
CA CYS A 27 19.06 3.75 -8.47
C CYS A 27 17.63 3.64 -7.88
N ALA A 28 16.65 3.80 -8.76
CA ALA A 28 15.26 3.57 -8.45
C ALA A 28 14.58 2.87 -9.64
N VAL A 29 13.58 2.04 -9.34
CA VAL A 29 12.77 1.32 -10.33
C VAL A 29 11.30 1.42 -9.96
N THR A 30 10.43 1.31 -10.96
CA THR A 30 8.97 1.26 -10.81
C THR A 30 8.46 -0.02 -11.45
N ALA A 31 7.53 -0.69 -10.80
CA ALA A 31 6.84 -1.88 -11.30
C ALA A 31 5.34 -1.81 -10.97
N PRO A 32 4.45 -2.18 -11.90
CA PRO A 32 4.73 -2.50 -13.30
C PRO A 32 5.18 -1.28 -14.10
N GLU A 33 5.51 -1.46 -15.36
CA GLU A 33 5.88 -0.37 -16.28
C GLU A 33 4.69 0.56 -16.57
N PHE A 34 3.48 0.00 -16.57
CA PHE A 34 2.21 0.73 -16.66
C PHE A 34 1.51 0.73 -15.30
N GLU A 35 0.46 1.54 -15.14
CA GLU A 35 -0.30 1.59 -13.90
C GLU A 35 -0.93 0.23 -13.55
N MET A 36 -0.98 -0.07 -12.26
CA MET A 36 -1.67 -1.25 -11.75
C MET A 36 -3.17 -1.12 -11.95
N ASP A 37 -3.81 -2.23 -12.33
CA ASP A 37 -5.25 -2.29 -12.49
C ASP A 37 -5.99 -2.02 -11.18
N ILE A 38 -7.07 -1.23 -11.27
CA ILE A 38 -8.06 -1.05 -10.21
C ILE A 38 -9.34 -1.74 -10.64
N ILE A 39 -9.82 -2.67 -9.82
CA ILE A 39 -11.08 -3.36 -10.00
C ILE A 39 -12.19 -2.48 -9.42
N ALA A 40 -13.05 -1.93 -10.28
CA ALA A 40 -14.14 -1.02 -9.89
C ALA A 40 -15.49 -1.50 -10.46
N PRO A 41 -16.06 -2.62 -9.95
CA PRO A 41 -17.30 -3.19 -10.51
C PRO A 41 -18.54 -2.35 -10.25
N VAL A 42 -18.48 -1.46 -9.26
CA VAL A 42 -19.56 -0.55 -8.86
C VAL A 42 -18.97 0.85 -8.71
N PHE A 43 -19.75 1.88 -9.01
CA PHE A 43 -19.33 3.26 -8.83
C PHE A 43 -18.91 3.52 -7.37
N GLY A 44 -17.75 4.13 -7.18
CA GLY A 44 -17.17 4.41 -5.88
C GLY A 44 -16.42 3.23 -5.23
N TRP A 45 -16.41 2.05 -5.85
CA TRP A 45 -15.59 0.92 -5.41
C TRP A 45 -14.20 0.99 -6.04
N ALA A 46 -13.20 0.53 -5.28
CA ALA A 46 -11.83 0.41 -5.76
C ALA A 46 -11.14 -0.74 -5.03
N GLU A 47 -10.76 -1.76 -5.78
CA GLU A 47 -10.12 -2.96 -5.25
C GLU A 47 -8.85 -3.30 -6.05
N GLN A 48 -7.91 -3.98 -5.41
CA GLN A 48 -6.72 -4.55 -6.04
C GLN A 48 -6.42 -5.94 -5.47
N ASP A 49 -5.82 -6.82 -6.29
CA ASP A 49 -5.33 -8.12 -5.81
C ASP A 49 -4.02 -7.92 -5.02
N PRO A 50 -3.96 -8.25 -3.71
CA PRO A 50 -2.74 -8.14 -2.92
C PRO A 50 -1.57 -8.99 -3.45
N ASN A 51 -1.87 -10.11 -4.14
CA ASN A 51 -0.83 -10.95 -4.73
C ASN A 51 -0.08 -10.22 -5.85
N SER A 52 -0.76 -9.35 -6.59
CA SER A 52 -0.11 -8.54 -7.62
C SER A 52 0.93 -7.58 -7.03
N TRP A 53 0.66 -6.98 -5.86
CA TRP A 53 1.63 -6.11 -5.18
C TRP A 53 2.92 -6.86 -4.85
N TRP A 54 2.80 -8.06 -4.29
CA TRP A 54 3.96 -8.90 -3.98
C TRP A 54 4.73 -9.30 -5.25
N GLN A 55 4.01 -9.59 -6.33
CA GLN A 55 4.67 -9.89 -7.60
C GLN A 55 5.44 -8.68 -8.14
N TYR A 56 4.90 -7.47 -8.04
CA TYR A 56 5.60 -6.27 -8.46
C TYR A 56 6.80 -5.93 -7.58
N VAL A 57 6.74 -6.17 -6.27
CA VAL A 57 7.92 -6.08 -5.40
C VAL A 57 9.02 -7.03 -5.88
N LYS A 58 8.69 -8.29 -6.16
CA LYS A 58 9.67 -9.27 -6.67
C LYS A 58 10.26 -8.83 -8.01
N ASN A 59 9.43 -8.37 -8.92
CA ASN A 59 9.86 -7.88 -10.24
C ASN A 59 10.79 -6.67 -10.12
N GLY A 60 10.47 -5.74 -9.23
CA GLY A 60 11.32 -4.58 -8.93
C GLY A 60 12.69 -4.99 -8.39
N ILE A 61 12.74 -5.93 -7.44
CA ILE A 61 14.00 -6.47 -6.88
C ILE A 61 14.84 -7.14 -7.98
N GLN A 62 14.20 -7.94 -8.85
CA GLN A 62 14.88 -8.56 -9.99
C GLN A 62 15.45 -7.51 -10.97
N THR A 63 14.70 -6.43 -11.19
CA THR A 63 15.15 -5.33 -12.05
C THR A 63 16.35 -4.60 -11.45
N LEU A 64 16.36 -4.35 -10.14
CA LEU A 64 17.51 -3.77 -9.43
C LEU A 64 18.77 -4.63 -9.62
N SER A 65 18.65 -5.96 -9.49
CA SER A 65 19.78 -6.87 -9.67
C SER A 65 20.21 -6.97 -11.14
N ASN A 66 19.28 -7.24 -12.05
CA ASN A 66 19.60 -7.61 -13.43
C ASN A 66 19.95 -6.41 -14.31
N LYS A 67 19.19 -5.31 -14.20
CA LYS A 67 19.39 -4.12 -15.03
C LYS A 67 20.35 -3.10 -14.42
N HIS A 68 20.30 -2.94 -13.09
CA HIS A 68 21.11 -1.96 -12.39
C HIS A 68 22.33 -2.56 -11.70
N HIS A 69 22.54 -3.88 -11.84
CA HIS A 69 23.69 -4.62 -11.29
C HIS A 69 23.90 -4.43 -9.78
N ILE A 70 22.79 -4.24 -9.05
CA ILE A 70 22.85 -4.12 -7.58
C ILE A 70 23.14 -5.49 -6.98
N ASP A 71 24.20 -5.56 -6.18
CA ASP A 71 24.48 -6.73 -5.36
C ASP A 71 23.51 -6.75 -4.16
N LEU A 72 22.48 -7.56 -4.24
CA LEU A 72 21.45 -7.68 -3.21
C LEU A 72 22.00 -8.08 -1.84
N LYS A 73 23.17 -8.75 -1.79
CA LYS A 73 23.83 -9.12 -0.52
C LYS A 73 24.37 -7.93 0.26
N LYS A 74 24.51 -6.78 -0.39
CA LYS A 74 24.93 -5.53 0.25
C LYS A 74 23.78 -4.74 0.87
N ILE A 75 22.53 -5.17 0.68
CA ILE A 75 21.35 -4.58 1.31
C ILE A 75 21.29 -5.07 2.76
N VAL A 76 21.40 -4.15 3.70
CA VAL A 76 21.48 -4.44 5.14
C VAL A 76 20.19 -4.06 5.88
N GLY A 77 19.24 -3.39 5.19
CA GLY A 77 17.95 -3.02 5.77
C GLY A 77 16.94 -2.66 4.69
N ILE A 78 15.66 -2.86 5.01
CA ILE A 78 14.53 -2.56 4.15
C ILE A 78 13.60 -1.62 4.90
N GLY A 79 13.23 -0.50 4.26
CA GLY A 79 12.17 0.39 4.70
C GLY A 79 10.97 0.29 3.77
N ILE A 80 9.76 0.24 4.33
CA ILE A 80 8.52 0.11 3.55
C ILE A 80 7.61 1.28 3.85
N ALA A 81 7.18 2.00 2.81
CA ALA A 81 6.03 2.88 2.81
C ALA A 81 4.90 2.23 2.01
N TYR A 82 3.67 2.54 2.33
CA TYR A 82 2.51 1.93 1.67
C TYR A 82 1.29 2.85 1.69
N GLN A 83 0.34 2.60 0.77
CA GLN A 83 -0.94 3.27 0.75
C GLN A 83 -1.69 3.02 2.07
N MET A 84 -2.21 4.09 2.69
CA MET A 84 -2.93 4.01 3.95
C MET A 84 -4.39 3.56 3.75
N HIS A 85 -5.09 3.22 4.84
CA HIS A 85 -6.53 2.97 4.89
C HIS A 85 -7.04 1.81 4.02
N GLY A 86 -6.18 1.02 3.41
CA GLY A 86 -6.56 -0.21 2.72
C GLY A 86 -7.00 -1.30 3.70
N LEU A 87 -7.85 -2.22 3.23
CA LEU A 87 -8.25 -3.43 3.96
C LEU A 87 -7.81 -4.66 3.18
N VAL A 88 -6.88 -5.43 3.73
CA VAL A 88 -6.51 -6.77 3.27
C VAL A 88 -6.99 -7.77 4.31
N LEU A 89 -7.75 -8.77 3.89
CA LEU A 89 -8.16 -9.90 4.73
C LEU A 89 -7.42 -11.15 4.27
N ILE A 90 -6.90 -11.90 5.23
CA ILE A 90 -6.16 -13.15 4.98
C ILE A 90 -6.77 -14.30 5.77
N ASP A 91 -6.63 -15.51 5.25
CA ASP A 91 -6.97 -16.75 5.93
C ASP A 91 -5.84 -17.21 6.88
N GLU A 92 -6.02 -18.35 7.54
CA GLU A 92 -5.05 -18.95 8.45
C GLU A 92 -3.72 -19.34 7.75
N ASN A 93 -3.74 -19.50 6.43
CA ASN A 93 -2.58 -19.81 5.59
C ASN A 93 -1.94 -18.57 4.98
N LEU A 94 -2.36 -17.36 5.43
CA LEU A 94 -1.90 -16.06 4.94
C LEU A 94 -2.27 -15.76 3.48
N ASN A 95 -3.28 -16.45 2.92
CA ASN A 95 -3.78 -16.15 1.58
C ASN A 95 -4.85 -15.04 1.65
N PRO A 96 -4.84 -14.09 0.73
CA PRO A 96 -5.94 -13.13 0.62
C PRO A 96 -7.28 -13.84 0.35
N VAL A 97 -8.30 -13.59 1.17
CA VAL A 97 -9.64 -14.17 1.01
C VAL A 97 -10.50 -13.42 -0.01
N ARG A 98 -10.06 -12.22 -0.39
CA ARG A 98 -10.68 -11.39 -1.42
C ARG A 98 -9.71 -10.32 -1.91
N SER A 99 -10.06 -9.61 -2.98
CA SER A 99 -9.39 -8.38 -3.37
C SER A 99 -9.39 -7.35 -2.24
N SER A 100 -8.29 -6.64 -2.07
CA SER A 100 -8.14 -5.58 -1.08
C SER A 100 -9.02 -4.39 -1.44
N ILE A 101 -9.76 -3.87 -0.48
CA ILE A 101 -10.45 -2.58 -0.60
C ILE A 101 -9.41 -1.48 -0.37
N ILE A 102 -9.03 -0.73 -1.42
CA ILE A 102 -7.94 0.25 -1.34
C ILE A 102 -8.41 1.61 -0.81
N TRP A 103 -7.47 2.52 -0.61
CA TRP A 103 -7.67 3.80 0.09
C TRP A 103 -8.75 4.71 -0.54
N CYS A 104 -8.89 4.71 -1.87
CA CYS A 104 -9.83 5.57 -2.59
C CYS A 104 -11.25 4.98 -2.70
N ASP A 105 -11.49 3.79 -2.14
CA ASP A 105 -12.81 3.15 -2.12
C ASP A 105 -13.74 3.85 -1.13
N SER A 106 -14.94 4.20 -1.58
CA SER A 106 -15.92 4.95 -0.79
C SER A 106 -17.10 4.12 -0.26
N ARG A 107 -17.12 2.78 -0.47
CA ARG A 107 -18.27 1.93 -0.09
C ARG A 107 -18.60 1.97 1.40
N ALA A 108 -17.63 2.21 2.26
CA ALA A 108 -17.80 2.26 3.70
C ALA A 108 -18.04 3.68 4.24
N ALA A 109 -18.18 4.69 3.36
CA ALA A 109 -18.31 6.08 3.77
C ALA A 109 -19.53 6.32 4.68
N ALA A 110 -20.67 5.69 4.38
CA ALA A 110 -21.87 5.81 5.21
C ALA A 110 -21.65 5.27 6.64
N ILE A 111 -20.96 4.15 6.77
CA ILE A 111 -20.59 3.56 8.07
C ILE A 111 -19.64 4.50 8.83
N GLY A 112 -18.66 5.05 8.14
CA GLY A 112 -17.74 6.00 8.75
C GLY A 112 -18.40 7.28 9.20
N ASN A 113 -19.38 7.79 8.46
CA ASN A 113 -20.16 8.96 8.86
C ASN A 113 -21.01 8.66 10.11
N GLU A 114 -21.68 7.51 10.18
CA GLU A 114 -22.37 7.07 11.40
C GLU A 114 -21.43 7.01 12.61
N ILE A 115 -20.24 6.47 12.45
CA ILE A 115 -19.22 6.41 13.50
C ILE A 115 -18.80 7.83 13.91
N TYR A 116 -18.59 8.73 12.94
CA TYR A 116 -18.19 10.11 13.16
C TYR A 116 -19.22 10.88 14.01
N ASP A 117 -20.51 10.71 13.69
CA ASP A 117 -21.60 11.33 14.45
C ASP A 117 -21.71 10.75 15.87
N ARG A 118 -21.54 9.43 16.03
CA ARG A 118 -21.63 8.76 17.34
C ARG A 118 -20.45 9.06 18.26
N MET A 119 -19.24 9.18 17.74
CA MET A 119 -18.04 9.51 18.52
C MET A 119 -17.96 10.98 18.87
N GLY A 120 -18.61 11.84 18.07
CA GLY A 120 -18.52 13.29 18.15
C GLY A 120 -17.42 13.87 17.28
N HIS A 121 -17.77 14.89 16.52
CA HIS A 121 -16.89 15.49 15.51
C HIS A 121 -15.61 16.06 16.13
N GLU A 122 -15.72 16.76 17.26
CA GLU A 122 -14.56 17.34 17.96
C GLU A 122 -13.58 16.23 18.42
N TYR A 123 -14.10 15.16 19.01
CA TYR A 123 -13.28 14.02 19.42
C TYR A 123 -12.55 13.40 18.23
N CYS A 124 -13.25 13.16 17.13
CA CYS A 124 -12.64 12.60 15.93
C CYS A 124 -11.56 13.52 15.35
N GLN A 125 -11.78 14.84 15.32
CA GLN A 125 -10.77 15.80 14.86
C GLN A 125 -9.50 15.74 15.72
N GLN A 126 -9.65 15.65 17.04
CA GLN A 126 -8.54 15.67 17.97
C GLN A 126 -7.77 14.33 18.02
N GLN A 127 -8.48 13.20 17.92
CA GLN A 127 -7.88 11.87 18.15
C GLN A 127 -7.52 11.12 16.87
N ILE A 128 -8.27 11.30 15.79
CA ILE A 128 -8.09 10.57 14.53
C ILE A 128 -7.96 11.48 13.31
N LEU A 129 -7.85 12.79 13.53
CA LEU A 129 -7.58 13.82 12.52
C LEU A 129 -8.67 13.97 11.45
N GLY A 130 -9.89 13.51 11.70
CA GLY A 130 -11.00 13.67 10.78
C GLY A 130 -12.06 12.57 10.82
N SER A 131 -12.90 12.52 9.77
CA SER A 131 -13.92 11.49 9.63
C SER A 131 -13.33 10.11 9.31
N PRO A 132 -13.78 9.02 9.96
CA PRO A 132 -13.34 7.66 9.67
C PRO A 132 -13.96 7.05 8.40
N GLY A 133 -14.60 7.85 7.54
CA GLY A 133 -15.32 7.40 6.34
C GLY A 133 -14.52 6.48 5.43
N ASN A 134 -13.22 6.72 5.33
CA ASN A 134 -12.32 5.94 4.48
C ASN A 134 -11.38 5.01 5.26
N PHE A 135 -11.51 4.91 6.57
CA PHE A 135 -10.59 4.13 7.39
C PHE A 135 -10.79 2.63 7.23
N THR A 136 -9.72 1.87 7.45
CA THR A 136 -9.72 0.41 7.44
C THR A 136 -10.81 -0.18 8.34
N ALA A 137 -11.02 0.42 9.53
CA ALA A 137 -12.06 -0.02 10.47
C ALA A 137 -13.48 0.06 9.89
N SER A 138 -13.80 1.13 9.14
CA SER A 138 -15.09 1.27 8.47
C SER A 138 -15.27 0.25 7.35
N LYS A 139 -14.20 -0.03 6.58
CA LYS A 139 -14.17 -1.07 5.56
C LYS A 139 -14.32 -2.47 6.17
N LEU A 140 -13.67 -2.72 7.31
CA LEU A 140 -13.81 -3.99 8.03
C LEU A 140 -15.25 -4.19 8.55
N LYS A 141 -15.89 -3.13 9.05
CA LYS A 141 -17.31 -3.21 9.47
C LYS A 141 -18.27 -3.44 8.29
N TRP A 142 -17.89 -2.99 7.10
CA TRP A 142 -18.68 -3.19 5.88
C TRP A 142 -18.65 -4.66 5.41
N VAL A 143 -17.52 -5.37 5.52
CA VAL A 143 -17.35 -6.79 5.15
C VAL A 143 -18.04 -7.70 6.14
#